data_a7110d2086b20e5f7eea632e7f8fb24d
#
_entry.id   a7110d2086b20e5f7eea632e7f8fb24d
#
_cell.length_a   1.000
_cell.length_b   1.000
_cell.length_c   1.000
_cell.angle_alpha   90.00
_cell.angle_beta   90.00
_cell.angle_gamma   90.00
#
_symmetry.space_group_name_H-M   'P 1'
#
loop_
_entity.id
_entity.type
_entity.pdbx_description
1 polymer ?
#
loop_
_entity_poly.entity_id
_entity_poly.type
_entity_poly.pdbx_seq_one_letter_code
_entity_poly.pdbx_strand_id
1 'polypeptide(L)'
;FRYKSVAFVWLKKNKKADSWFYGLGFWTRGNAEICLLATRGHPKRQAANIHQFIISPIEAHSKKPDEAREKIVALMGDLPRVELFARQSPPGWEVWGNEVKSTIPDFGTKCPEVKGAGKEADPCPM
;
A
#
# COMPACT_ATOMS: atom_id res chain seq x y z
N PHE A 1 5.43 -2.42 15.33
CA PHE A 1 4.42 -1.40 15.00
C PHE A 1 3.21 -1.49 15.93
N ARG A 2 2.68 -0.33 16.30
CA ARG A 2 1.48 -0.23 17.14
C ARG A 2 0.35 0.39 16.31
N TYR A 3 -0.76 -0.32 16.20
CA TYR A 3 -1.98 0.20 15.57
C TYR A 3 -2.45 1.49 16.25
N LYS A 4 -2.88 2.45 15.46
CA LYS A 4 -3.39 3.75 15.92
C LYS A 4 -4.85 3.97 15.55
N SER A 5 -5.14 3.89 14.27
CA SER A 5 -6.48 4.18 13.75
C SER A 5 -6.64 3.73 12.30
N VAL A 6 -7.83 3.88 11.77
CA VAL A 6 -8.06 3.95 10.33
C VAL A 6 -7.54 5.30 9.83
N ALA A 7 -6.55 5.28 8.94
CA ALA A 7 -6.04 6.49 8.31
C ALA A 7 -6.99 7.00 7.24
N PHE A 8 -7.31 6.15 6.27
CA PHE A 8 -8.17 6.50 5.14
C PHE A 8 -9.20 5.43 4.86
N VAL A 9 -10.31 5.85 4.28
CA VAL A 9 -11.34 4.98 3.71
C VAL A 9 -11.56 5.41 2.28
N TRP A 10 -11.18 4.54 1.34
CA TRP A 10 -11.45 4.78 -0.07
C TRP A 10 -12.84 4.30 -0.41
N LEU A 11 -13.72 5.24 -0.73
CA LEU A 11 -15.06 5.00 -1.25
C LEU A 11 -14.99 4.95 -2.78
N LYS A 12 -15.26 3.78 -3.33
CA LYS A 12 -15.04 3.48 -4.74
C LYS A 12 -16.20 3.96 -5.61
N LYS A 13 -15.88 4.74 -6.62
CA LYS A 13 -16.79 5.16 -7.70
C LYS A 13 -16.57 4.30 -8.94
N ASN A 14 -17.57 4.25 -9.79
CA ASN A 14 -17.45 3.67 -11.12
C ASN A 14 -16.61 4.55 -12.04
N LYS A 15 -15.91 3.94 -13.02
CA LYS A 15 -15.05 4.68 -13.98
C LYS A 15 -15.82 5.60 -14.91
N LYS A 16 -17.02 5.19 -15.33
CA LYS A 16 -17.76 5.82 -16.43
C LYS A 16 -19.08 6.46 -15.99
N ALA A 17 -19.42 6.39 -14.72
CA ALA A 17 -20.68 6.92 -14.20
C ALA A 17 -20.45 7.51 -12.80
N ASP A 18 -21.15 8.58 -12.48
CA ASP A 18 -21.18 9.14 -11.12
C ASP A 18 -22.08 8.29 -10.22
N SER A 19 -21.64 7.07 -9.99
CA SER A 19 -22.31 6.09 -9.15
C SER A 19 -21.28 5.30 -8.33
N TRP A 20 -21.75 4.67 -7.27
CA TRP A 20 -20.90 3.85 -6.43
C TRP A 20 -20.54 2.55 -7.13
N PHE A 21 -19.26 2.15 -7.00
CA PHE A 21 -18.81 0.85 -7.46
C PHE A 21 -19.54 -0.26 -6.70
N TYR A 22 -19.94 -1.28 -7.43
CA TYR A 22 -20.65 -2.42 -6.88
C TYR A 22 -19.71 -3.63 -6.84
N GLY A 23 -18.98 -3.79 -5.76
CA GLY A 23 -18.02 -4.88 -5.58
C GLY A 23 -18.66 -6.23 -5.29
N LEU A 24 -17.80 -7.23 -5.13
CA LEU A 24 -18.19 -8.56 -4.69
C LEU A 24 -18.25 -8.61 -3.16
N GLY A 25 -19.14 -9.43 -2.63
CA GLY A 25 -19.26 -9.67 -1.22
C GLY A 25 -20.37 -10.68 -0.94
N PHE A 26 -20.20 -11.46 0.13
CA PHE A 26 -21.16 -12.50 0.47
C PHE A 26 -22.40 -11.93 1.18
N TRP A 27 -22.19 -11.04 2.16
CA TRP A 27 -23.27 -10.40 2.91
C TRP A 27 -23.59 -9.00 2.39
N THR A 28 -22.57 -8.20 2.18
CA THR A 28 -22.70 -6.85 1.64
C THR A 28 -21.78 -6.69 0.43
N ARG A 29 -22.06 -5.70 -0.42
CA ARG A 29 -21.21 -5.42 -1.58
C ARG A 29 -20.06 -4.51 -1.18
N GLY A 30 -18.83 -5.03 -1.32
CA GLY A 30 -17.62 -4.30 -0.96
C GLY A 30 -17.33 -3.15 -1.92
N ASN A 31 -17.60 -1.93 -1.51
CA ASN A 31 -17.34 -0.71 -2.28
C ASN A 31 -16.43 0.28 -1.56
N ALA A 32 -15.78 -0.17 -0.51
CA ALA A 32 -14.78 0.60 0.23
C ALA A 32 -13.53 -0.24 0.50
N GLU A 33 -12.39 0.43 0.65
CA GLU A 33 -11.16 -0.14 1.21
C GLU A 33 -10.65 0.72 2.36
N ILE A 34 -10.12 0.06 3.37
CA ILE A 34 -9.64 0.70 4.60
C ILE A 34 -8.12 0.69 4.60
N CYS A 35 -7.52 1.86 4.82
CA CYS A 35 -6.10 2.02 5.08
C CYS A 35 -5.87 2.15 6.59
N LEU A 36 -5.12 1.22 7.18
CA LEU A 36 -4.79 1.23 8.60
C LEU A 36 -3.52 2.03 8.86
N LEU A 37 -3.50 2.80 9.94
CA LEU A 37 -2.33 3.50 10.45
C LEU A 37 -1.74 2.76 11.64
N ALA A 38 -0.46 2.46 11.55
CA ALA A 38 0.33 1.99 12.68
C ALA A 38 1.63 2.78 12.79
N THR A 39 2.16 2.92 13.98
CA THR A 39 3.41 3.65 14.22
C THR A 39 4.44 2.80 14.96
N ARG A 40 5.71 3.13 14.76
CA ARG A 40 6.83 2.69 15.58
C ARG A 40 7.45 3.92 16.23
N GLY A 41 7.63 3.89 17.55
CA GLY A 41 8.05 5.07 18.30
C GLY A 41 6.97 6.16 18.39
N HIS A 42 7.37 7.40 18.36
CA HIS A 42 6.50 8.57 18.55
C HIS A 42 6.61 9.58 17.39
N PRO A 43 6.25 9.19 16.16
CA PRO A 43 6.27 10.13 15.03
C PRO A 43 5.23 11.23 15.25
N LYS A 44 5.56 12.44 14.80
CA LYS A 44 4.65 13.59 14.85
C LYS A 44 4.03 13.81 13.47
N ARG A 45 2.73 14.07 13.42
CA ARG A 45 2.06 14.51 12.21
C ARG A 45 2.39 15.97 11.92
N GLN A 46 2.46 16.35 10.64
CA GLN A 46 2.66 17.72 10.19
C GLN A 46 1.34 18.49 10.08
N ALA A 47 0.28 17.80 9.64
CA ALA A 47 -1.04 18.40 9.49
C ALA A 47 -2.07 17.74 10.41
N ALA A 48 -3.05 18.53 10.86
CA ALA A 48 -4.13 18.08 11.75
C ALA A 48 -5.48 17.95 11.05
N ASN A 49 -5.60 18.46 9.82
CA ASN A 49 -6.85 18.62 9.08
C ASN A 49 -6.99 17.66 7.88
N ILE A 50 -6.28 16.56 7.88
CA ILE A 50 -6.37 15.58 6.80
C ILE A 50 -7.61 14.70 7.02
N HIS A 51 -8.56 14.78 6.08
CA HIS A 51 -9.79 14.00 6.13
C HIS A 51 -9.57 12.54 5.76
N GLN A 52 -10.35 11.64 6.36
CA GLN A 52 -10.23 10.19 6.14
C GLN A 52 -10.71 9.72 4.77
N PHE A 53 -11.76 10.34 4.23
CA PHE A 53 -12.36 9.83 3.00
C PHE A 53 -11.52 10.17 1.77
N ILE A 54 -11.37 9.16 0.93
CA ILE A 54 -10.92 9.27 -0.44
C ILE A 54 -12.09 8.82 -1.31
N ILE A 55 -12.62 9.69 -2.14
CA ILE A 55 -13.73 9.39 -3.05
C ILE A 55 -13.18 9.48 -4.47
N SER A 56 -12.94 8.34 -5.08
CA SER A 56 -12.36 8.30 -6.42
C SER A 56 -12.82 7.06 -7.19
N PRO A 57 -12.80 7.12 -8.54
CA PRO A 57 -13.09 5.96 -9.36
C PRO A 57 -12.08 4.83 -9.15
N ILE A 58 -12.54 3.61 -9.35
CA ILE A 58 -11.64 2.47 -9.53
C ILE A 58 -10.84 2.66 -10.84
N GLU A 59 -9.58 2.23 -10.81
CA GLU A 59 -8.69 2.26 -11.97
C GLU A 59 -8.37 0.85 -12.46
N ALA A 60 -7.11 0.56 -12.74
CA ALA A 60 -6.67 -0.79 -13.03
C ALA A 60 -6.89 -1.70 -11.82
N HIS A 61 -6.98 -3.01 -12.06
CA HIS A 61 -7.20 -3.98 -11.00
C HIS A 61 -6.20 -3.78 -9.85
N SER A 62 -6.70 -3.72 -8.63
CA SER A 62 -5.94 -3.52 -7.38
C SER A 62 -5.13 -2.21 -7.28
N LYS A 63 -5.17 -1.32 -8.26
CA LYS A 63 -4.50 -0.01 -8.15
C LYS A 63 -5.22 0.84 -7.10
N LYS A 64 -4.45 1.39 -6.16
CA LYS A 64 -4.94 2.33 -5.15
C LYS A 64 -4.92 3.75 -5.71
N PRO A 65 -5.81 4.64 -5.23
CA PRO A 65 -5.85 6.02 -5.70
C PRO A 65 -4.58 6.78 -5.33
N ASP A 66 -4.09 7.58 -6.26
CA ASP A 66 -2.88 8.41 -6.05
C ASP A 66 -3.07 9.44 -4.93
N GLU A 67 -4.30 9.89 -4.69
CA GLU A 67 -4.68 10.75 -3.58
C GLU A 67 -4.25 10.19 -2.21
N ALA A 68 -4.16 8.87 -2.06
CA ALA A 68 -3.68 8.26 -0.83
C ALA A 68 -2.23 8.65 -0.52
N ARG A 69 -1.36 8.68 -1.55
CA ARG A 69 0.04 9.12 -1.40
C ARG A 69 0.13 10.59 -1.06
N GLU A 70 -0.67 11.42 -1.71
CA GLU A 70 -0.73 12.87 -1.45
C GLU A 70 -1.15 13.15 -0.01
N LYS A 71 -2.18 12.46 0.48
CA LYS A 71 -2.64 12.58 1.87
C LYS A 71 -1.60 12.10 2.89
N ILE A 72 -0.84 11.05 2.59
CA ILE A 72 0.25 10.58 3.44
C ILE A 72 1.33 11.66 3.55
N VAL A 73 1.74 12.26 2.44
CA VAL A 73 2.74 13.34 2.45
C VAL A 73 2.21 14.58 3.16
N ALA A 74 0.96 14.95 2.95
CA ALA A 74 0.34 16.06 3.67
C ALA A 74 0.26 15.81 5.18
N LEU A 75 -0.04 14.58 5.59
CA LEU A 75 -0.13 14.19 7.00
C LEU A 75 1.23 14.18 7.71
N MET A 76 2.24 13.62 7.06
CA MET A 76 3.54 13.32 7.69
C MET A 76 4.65 14.28 7.29
N GLY A 77 4.49 15.06 6.22
CA GLY A 77 5.52 15.90 5.64
C GLY A 77 6.39 15.17 4.61
N ASP A 78 7.36 15.91 4.08
CA ASP A 78 8.32 15.39 3.09
C ASP A 78 9.43 14.59 3.78
N LEU A 79 9.09 13.39 4.22
CA LEU A 79 10.00 12.44 4.85
C LEU A 79 10.40 11.34 3.87
N PRO A 80 11.53 10.64 4.11
CA PRO A 80 11.84 9.41 3.39
C PRO A 80 10.67 8.43 3.48
N ARG A 81 10.25 7.90 2.34
CA ARG A 81 9.08 7.04 2.24
C ARG A 81 9.25 5.96 1.19
N VAL A 82 8.65 4.83 1.44
CA VAL A 82 8.69 3.68 0.55
C VAL A 82 7.30 3.10 0.36
N GLU A 83 6.99 2.69 -0.85
CA GLU A 83 5.80 1.91 -1.16
C GLU A 83 6.20 0.46 -1.47
N LEU A 84 5.70 -0.45 -0.67
CA LEU A 84 5.86 -1.89 -0.90
C LEU A 84 4.71 -2.39 -1.78
N PHE A 85 5.02 -3.37 -2.65
CA PHE A 85 4.10 -3.89 -3.67
C PHE A 85 3.63 -2.79 -4.63
N ALA A 86 4.54 -1.85 -4.90
CA ALA A 86 4.28 -0.72 -5.78
C ALA A 86 4.01 -1.18 -7.21
N ARG A 87 3.11 -0.49 -7.89
CA ARG A 87 2.77 -0.67 -9.30
C ARG A 87 3.24 0.49 -10.18
N GLN A 88 3.74 1.54 -9.56
CA GLN A 88 4.27 2.75 -10.19
C GLN A 88 5.44 3.27 -9.38
N SER A 89 6.26 4.12 -9.99
CA SER A 89 7.38 4.79 -9.32
C SER A 89 7.10 6.29 -9.26
N PRO A 90 6.24 6.75 -8.33
CA PRO A 90 5.91 8.16 -8.22
C PRO A 90 7.11 8.96 -7.73
N PRO A 91 7.26 10.23 -8.14
CA PRO A 91 8.35 11.09 -7.68
C PRO A 91 8.41 11.20 -6.15
N GLY A 92 9.61 11.11 -5.58
CA GLY A 92 9.84 11.23 -4.15
C GLY A 92 9.47 10.01 -3.31
N TRP A 93 9.11 8.89 -3.94
CA TRP A 93 8.87 7.61 -3.28
C TRP A 93 9.94 6.60 -3.69
N GLU A 94 10.48 5.89 -2.74
CA GLU A 94 11.15 4.63 -3.01
C GLU A 94 10.10 3.55 -3.20
N VAL A 95 10.41 2.57 -4.05
CA VAL A 95 9.44 1.53 -4.43
C VAL A 95 10.06 0.15 -4.40
N TRP A 96 9.23 -0.82 -4.04
CA TRP A 96 9.52 -2.23 -4.18
C TRP A 96 8.26 -2.97 -4.64
N GLY A 97 8.38 -3.79 -5.67
CA GLY A 97 7.26 -4.56 -6.20
C GLY A 97 7.59 -5.27 -7.51
N ASN A 98 6.73 -6.17 -7.93
CA ASN A 98 6.93 -6.98 -9.14
C ASN A 98 6.66 -6.20 -10.44
N GLU A 99 5.94 -5.10 -10.37
CA GLU A 99 5.56 -4.30 -11.55
C GLU A 99 6.43 -3.05 -11.73
N VAL A 100 7.43 -2.85 -10.87
CA VAL A 100 8.34 -1.70 -10.90
C VAL A 100 9.78 -2.15 -10.76
N LYS A 101 10.72 -1.34 -11.28
CA LYS A 101 12.12 -1.50 -10.92
C LYS A 101 12.31 -0.99 -9.49
N SER A 102 12.60 -1.90 -8.57
CA SER A 102 12.80 -1.57 -7.16
C SER A 102 13.95 -0.58 -6.97
N THR A 103 13.74 0.44 -6.15
CA THR A 103 14.76 1.44 -5.79
C THR A 103 15.44 1.10 -4.46
N ILE A 104 14.88 0.17 -3.70
CA ILE A 104 15.46 -0.35 -2.47
C ILE A 104 16.00 -1.77 -2.69
N PRO A 105 17.02 -2.19 -1.93
CA PRO A 105 17.51 -3.57 -1.99
C PRO A 105 16.38 -4.57 -1.72
N ASP A 106 16.41 -5.70 -2.39
CA ASP A 106 15.51 -6.79 -2.07
C ASP A 106 15.59 -7.05 -0.56
N PHE A 107 14.44 -7.18 0.08
CA PHE A 107 14.37 -7.69 1.44
C PHE A 107 14.79 -9.16 1.40
N GLY A 108 16.13 -9.34 1.31
CA GLY A 108 16.85 -10.57 1.06
C GLY A 108 16.13 -11.85 1.41
N THR A 109 15.55 -12.47 0.42
CA THR A 109 15.46 -13.91 0.37
C THR A 109 16.69 -14.48 -0.35
N LYS A 110 17.87 -14.08 0.08
CA LYS A 110 18.99 -15.00 -0.05
C LYS A 110 18.86 -15.96 1.12
N CYS A 111 18.10 -17.02 0.93
CA CYS A 111 18.41 -18.26 1.64
C CYS A 111 19.92 -18.45 1.50
N PRO A 112 20.68 -18.62 2.59
CA PRO A 112 22.10 -18.93 2.47
C PRO A 112 22.20 -20.18 1.57
N GLU A 113 22.96 -20.06 0.46
CA GLU A 113 23.32 -21.21 -0.32
C GLU A 113 23.99 -22.20 0.62
N VAL A 114 23.30 -23.28 0.94
CA VAL A 114 23.92 -24.42 1.62
C VAL A 114 24.89 -25.00 0.60
N LYS A 115 26.16 -24.60 0.70
CA LYS A 115 27.24 -25.27 0.01
C LYS A 115 27.37 -26.65 0.64
N GLY A 116 26.92 -27.66 -0.06
CA GLY A 116 27.19 -29.03 0.30
C GLY A 116 26.11 -30.01 -0.13
N ALA A 117 26.43 -30.80 -1.15
CA ALA A 117 25.88 -32.10 -1.52
C ALA A 117 24.38 -32.19 -1.86
N GLY A 118 24.16 -32.45 -3.14
CA GLY A 118 22.95 -32.87 -3.79
C GLY A 118 21.89 -33.58 -2.97
N LYS A 119 20.74 -32.93 -2.96
CA LYS A 119 19.39 -33.49 -3.02
C LYS A 119 18.42 -32.31 -2.87
N GLU A 120 17.30 -32.42 -3.56
CA GLU A 120 16.21 -31.47 -3.68
C GLU A 120 16.04 -30.52 -2.48
N ALA A 121 16.10 -29.22 -2.78
CA ALA A 121 15.82 -28.18 -1.79
C ALA A 121 14.30 -28.11 -1.58
N ASP A 122 13.84 -28.33 -0.35
CA ASP A 122 12.47 -28.03 0.05
C ASP A 122 12.20 -26.52 -0.09
N PRO A 123 11.00 -26.10 -0.53
CA PRO A 123 10.66 -24.70 -0.63
C PRO A 123 10.65 -24.08 0.77
N CYS A 124 11.20 -22.87 0.92
CA CYS A 124 11.14 -22.09 2.14
C CYS A 124 9.69 -22.00 2.64
N PRO A 125 9.42 -22.24 3.92
CA PRO A 125 8.09 -22.02 4.48
C PRO A 125 7.77 -20.52 4.46
N MET A 126 6.56 -20.21 4.02
CA MET A 126 5.98 -18.86 4.05
C MET A 126 5.78 -18.36 5.48
#